data_24a248016ed808f3689849202f18f547
#
_entry.id   24a248016ed808f3689849202f18f547
#
_cell.length_a   1.000
_cell.length_b   1.000
_cell.length_c   1.000
_cell.angle_alpha   90.00
_cell.angle_beta   90.00
_cell.angle_gamma   90.00
#
_symmetry.space_group_name_H-M   'P 1'
#
loop_
_entity.id
_entity.type
_entity.pdbx_description
1 polymer ?
#
loop_
_entity_poly.entity_id
_entity_poly.type
_entity_poly.pdbx_seq_one_letter_code
_entity_poly.pdbx_strand_id
1 'polypeptide(L)'
;KAQTFGMVDDTPIFGLPGNPAAAYCGFEVLIRQALRKMQGYSSVGRPLVKARLVGDRKKRDPRRIYLRASLSRNKEGVLCVVPAKNQSSGLFSTLHRANCLAILPEDTDQNPVPDGTLIDCLLLDVEEGTVL
;
A
#
# COMPACT_ATOMS: atom_id res chain seq x y z
N LYS A 1 -0.16 11.98 -3.98
CA LYS A 1 0.20 12.91 -5.06
C LYS A 1 1.16 14.01 -4.61
N ALA A 2 0.95 14.67 -3.51
CA ALA A 2 1.79 15.77 -3.04
C ALA A 2 2.70 15.30 -1.90
N GLN A 3 3.70 14.51 -2.23
CA GLN A 3 4.75 14.10 -1.30
C GLN A 3 6.06 14.73 -1.74
N THR A 4 6.79 15.29 -0.80
CA THR A 4 8.09 15.91 -1.03
C THR A 4 9.13 15.32 -0.09
N PHE A 5 10.35 15.24 -0.60
CA PHE A 5 11.52 14.87 0.19
C PHE A 5 12.61 15.92 -0.03
N GLY A 6 13.28 16.30 1.04
CA GLY A 6 14.41 17.20 0.99
C GLY A 6 15.36 16.97 2.16
N MET A 7 16.49 17.68 2.11
CA MET A 7 17.49 17.71 3.17
C MET A 7 17.71 19.16 3.61
N VAL A 8 17.79 19.38 4.90
CA VAL A 8 18.33 20.62 5.47
C VAL A 8 19.53 20.23 6.32
N ASP A 9 20.70 20.61 5.85
CA ASP A 9 21.97 20.05 6.31
C ASP A 9 21.93 18.50 6.28
N ASP A 10 22.14 17.83 7.39
CA ASP A 10 22.07 16.36 7.50
C ASP A 10 20.69 15.85 7.96
N THR A 11 19.69 16.71 8.00
CA THR A 11 18.34 16.37 8.48
C THR A 11 17.39 16.11 7.31
N PRO A 12 16.85 14.89 7.15
CA PRO A 12 15.84 14.61 6.14
C PRO A 12 14.49 15.24 6.51
N ILE A 13 13.85 15.84 5.51
CA ILE A 13 12.52 16.44 5.64
C ILE A 13 11.56 15.75 4.67
N PHE A 14 10.42 15.32 5.20
CA PHE A 14 9.35 14.72 4.42
C PHE A 14 8.10 15.58 4.49
N GLY A 15 7.61 16.02 3.34
CA GLY A 15 6.31 16.67 3.22
C GLY A 15 5.22 15.65 2.88
N LEU A 16 4.19 15.55 3.71
CA LEU A 16 3.03 14.71 3.48
C LEU A 16 1.82 15.53 3.05
N PRO A 17 0.89 14.96 2.25
CA PRO A 17 -0.35 15.62 1.92
C PRO A 17 -1.23 15.80 3.16
N GLY A 18 -2.06 16.85 3.18
CA GLY A 18 -3.00 17.09 4.28
C GLY A 18 -4.17 16.10 4.37
N ASN A 19 -4.35 15.30 3.32
CA ASN A 19 -5.33 14.20 3.31
C ASN A 19 -4.84 13.04 4.20
N PRO A 20 -5.56 12.66 5.28
CA PRO A 20 -5.08 11.68 6.25
C PRO A 20 -4.76 10.30 5.66
N ALA A 21 -5.60 9.80 4.76
CA ALA A 21 -5.37 8.50 4.14
C ALA A 21 -4.15 8.51 3.19
N ALA A 22 -3.95 9.60 2.47
CA ALA A 22 -2.78 9.76 1.62
C ALA A 22 -1.50 9.97 2.45
N ALA A 23 -1.59 10.69 3.55
CA ALA A 23 -0.49 10.85 4.50
C ALA A 23 -0.09 9.50 5.13
N TYR A 24 -1.06 8.71 5.55
CA TYR A 24 -0.82 7.37 6.08
C TYR A 24 -0.14 6.45 5.04
N CYS A 25 -0.64 6.40 3.81
CA CYS A 25 0.01 5.64 2.74
C CYS A 25 1.43 6.13 2.48
N GLY A 26 1.65 7.43 2.46
CA GLY A 26 2.98 8.01 2.29
C GLY A 26 3.95 7.66 3.42
N PHE A 27 3.45 7.66 4.64
CA PHE A 27 4.21 7.20 5.79
C PHE A 27 4.63 5.73 5.64
N GLU A 28 3.69 4.83 5.40
CA GLU A 28 3.95 3.38 5.31
C GLU A 28 4.87 3.01 4.13
N VAL A 29 4.73 3.68 3.00
CA VAL A 29 5.46 3.35 1.77
C VAL A 29 6.86 3.98 1.73
N LEU A 30 7.06 5.14 2.35
CA LEU A 30 8.31 5.92 2.25
C LEU A 30 8.96 6.21 3.60
N ILE A 31 8.25 6.93 4.48
CA ILE A 31 8.85 7.51 5.69
C ILE A 31 9.24 6.43 6.69
N ARG A 32 8.37 5.45 6.89
CA ARG A 32 8.62 4.36 7.81
C ARG A 32 9.91 3.60 7.46
N GLN A 33 10.15 3.36 6.17
CA GLN A 33 11.38 2.70 5.71
C GLN A 33 12.62 3.56 6.02
N ALA A 34 12.53 4.87 5.79
CA ALA A 34 13.62 5.79 6.11
C ALA A 34 13.94 5.81 7.62
N LEU A 35 12.90 5.90 8.46
CA LEU A 35 13.06 5.88 9.91
C LEU A 35 13.70 4.56 10.40
N ARG A 36 13.27 3.43 9.87
CA ARG A 36 13.88 2.13 10.22
C ARG A 36 15.35 2.05 9.79
N LYS A 37 15.66 2.55 8.59
CA LYS A 37 17.05 2.62 8.14
C LYS A 37 17.91 3.49 9.03
N MET A 38 17.40 4.65 9.46
CA MET A 38 18.10 5.55 10.39
C MET A 38 18.33 4.90 11.77
N GLN A 39 17.45 3.99 12.18
CA GLN A 39 17.58 3.22 13.41
C GLN A 39 18.50 1.98 13.28
N GLY A 40 19.07 1.73 12.10
CA GLY A 40 20.00 0.63 11.86
C GLY A 40 19.36 -0.72 11.55
N TYR A 41 18.04 -0.77 11.28
CA TYR A 41 17.40 -2.02 10.85
C TYR A 41 17.89 -2.46 9.47
N SER A 42 18.20 -3.74 9.31
CA SER A 42 18.58 -4.34 8.02
C SER A 42 17.37 -4.57 7.10
N SER A 43 16.22 -4.93 7.69
CA SER A 43 14.95 -5.06 6.97
C SER A 43 14.07 -3.84 7.24
N VAL A 44 13.84 -3.02 6.23
CA VAL A 44 13.15 -1.73 6.39
C VAL A 44 11.77 -1.70 5.73
N GLY A 45 11.55 -2.49 4.68
CA GLY A 45 10.30 -2.54 3.94
C GLY A 45 9.29 -3.50 4.59
N ARG A 46 8.01 -3.14 4.50
CA ARG A 46 6.91 -4.05 4.84
C ARG A 46 6.96 -5.29 3.95
N PRO A 47 6.57 -6.48 4.45
CA PRO A 47 6.46 -7.67 3.62
C PRO A 47 5.49 -7.48 2.47
N LEU A 48 5.85 -8.05 1.31
CA LEU A 48 5.02 -8.07 0.10
C LEU A 48 4.59 -9.50 -0.18
N VAL A 49 3.31 -9.67 -0.50
CA VAL A 49 2.75 -10.95 -0.97
C VAL A 49 1.98 -10.72 -2.26
N LYS A 50 1.88 -11.76 -3.09
CA LYS A 50 0.98 -11.75 -4.25
C LYS A 50 -0.37 -12.35 -3.86
N ALA A 51 -1.44 -11.65 -4.22
CA ALA A 51 -2.80 -12.10 -3.97
C ALA A 51 -3.69 -11.90 -5.20
N ARG A 52 -4.73 -12.69 -5.33
CA ARG A 52 -5.74 -12.55 -6.39
C ARG A 52 -6.66 -11.38 -6.07
N LEU A 53 -6.73 -10.43 -6.99
CA LEU A 53 -7.67 -9.32 -6.92
C LEU A 53 -9.10 -9.85 -7.01
N VAL A 54 -9.96 -9.41 -6.11
CA VAL A 54 -11.40 -9.69 -6.16
C VAL A 54 -12.16 -8.49 -6.73
N GLY A 55 -12.81 -8.74 -7.86
CA GLY A 55 -13.55 -7.73 -8.62
C GLY A 55 -12.66 -6.85 -9.50
N ASP A 56 -13.21 -6.43 -10.63
CA ASP A 56 -12.53 -5.54 -11.56
C ASP A 56 -12.23 -4.18 -10.93
N ARG A 57 -11.08 -3.59 -11.26
CA ARG A 57 -10.68 -2.27 -10.76
C ARG A 57 -10.30 -1.33 -11.89
N LYS A 58 -11.10 -0.27 -12.07
CA LYS A 58 -10.75 0.83 -12.97
C LYS A 58 -9.60 1.63 -12.40
N LYS A 59 -8.59 1.81 -13.22
CA LYS A 59 -7.43 2.64 -12.93
C LYS A 59 -7.58 3.95 -13.70
N ARG A 60 -7.73 5.07 -12.97
CA ARG A 60 -7.90 6.41 -13.56
C ARG A 60 -6.61 7.20 -13.70
N ASP A 61 -5.51 6.64 -13.25
CA ASP A 61 -4.21 7.30 -13.18
C ASP A 61 -3.15 6.31 -13.67
N PRO A 62 -2.25 6.69 -14.58
CA PRO A 62 -1.20 5.80 -15.09
C PRO A 62 -0.17 5.42 -14.02
N ARG A 63 -0.05 6.19 -12.94
CA ARG A 63 0.89 5.93 -11.86
C ARG A 63 0.52 4.69 -11.05
N ARG A 64 1.47 4.18 -10.28
CA ARG A 64 1.23 3.16 -9.27
C ARG A 64 0.21 3.65 -8.24
N ILE A 65 -0.80 2.83 -7.94
CA ILE A 65 -1.86 3.16 -6.99
C ILE A 65 -1.83 2.18 -5.82
N TYR A 66 -1.87 2.73 -4.61
CA TYR A 66 -2.01 1.96 -3.38
C TYR A 66 -3.44 2.05 -2.88
N LEU A 67 -4.12 0.91 -2.81
CA LEU A 67 -5.51 0.80 -2.36
C LEU A 67 -5.54 0.16 -0.99
N ARG A 68 -6.25 0.76 -0.06
CA ARG A 68 -6.57 0.10 1.21
C ARG A 68 -7.42 -1.12 0.93
N ALA A 69 -7.02 -2.27 1.47
CA ALA A 69 -7.63 -3.54 1.15
C ALA A 69 -7.62 -4.51 2.32
N SER A 70 -8.47 -5.50 2.24
CA SER A 70 -8.48 -6.64 3.15
C SER A 70 -7.94 -7.86 2.42
N LEU A 71 -6.93 -8.47 3.01
CA LEU A 71 -6.29 -9.69 2.53
C LEU A 71 -6.77 -10.86 3.38
N SER A 72 -7.20 -11.93 2.75
CA SER A 72 -7.63 -13.15 3.42
C SER A 72 -7.48 -14.36 2.51
N ARG A 73 -7.53 -15.56 3.09
CA ARG A 73 -7.61 -16.80 2.30
C ARG A 73 -9.07 -17.17 2.05
N ASN A 74 -9.36 -17.60 0.83
CA ASN A 74 -10.67 -18.16 0.49
C ASN A 74 -10.79 -19.62 1.01
N LYS A 75 -11.93 -20.25 0.77
CA LYS A 75 -12.20 -21.64 1.20
C LYS A 75 -11.23 -22.67 0.61
N GLU A 76 -10.59 -22.34 -0.51
CA GLU A 76 -9.63 -23.17 -1.22
C GLU A 76 -8.18 -22.89 -0.78
N GLY A 77 -7.99 -22.01 0.21
CA GLY A 77 -6.66 -21.62 0.72
C GLY A 77 -5.94 -20.58 -0.14
N VAL A 78 -6.56 -20.09 -1.22
CA VAL A 78 -5.97 -19.08 -2.11
C VAL A 78 -6.01 -17.71 -1.46
N LEU A 79 -4.89 -17.01 -1.50
CA LEU A 79 -4.79 -15.65 -0.98
C LEU A 79 -5.51 -14.66 -1.90
N CYS A 80 -6.50 -13.98 -1.36
CA CYS A 80 -7.35 -13.04 -2.09
C CYS A 80 -7.31 -11.66 -1.44
N VAL A 81 -7.36 -10.61 -2.25
CA VAL A 81 -7.37 -9.24 -1.80
C VAL A 81 -8.62 -8.52 -2.31
N VAL A 82 -9.34 -7.91 -1.36
CA VAL A 82 -10.55 -7.13 -1.62
C VAL A 82 -10.28 -5.66 -1.31
N PRO A 83 -10.07 -4.81 -2.33
CA PRO A 83 -9.94 -3.38 -2.11
C PRO A 83 -11.21 -2.78 -1.51
N ALA A 84 -11.07 -1.87 -0.56
CA ALA A 84 -12.20 -1.18 0.02
C ALA A 84 -13.02 -0.47 -1.07
N LYS A 85 -14.35 -0.57 -0.98
CA LYS A 85 -15.26 0.06 -1.95
C LYS A 85 -15.07 1.57 -2.01
N ASN A 86 -14.93 2.19 -0.86
CA ASN A 86 -14.68 3.61 -0.73
C ASN A 86 -13.23 3.87 -0.34
N GLN A 87 -12.48 4.44 -1.26
CA GLN A 87 -11.10 4.89 -1.08
C GLN A 87 -11.04 6.38 -0.68
N SER A 88 -12.18 7.00 -0.36
CA SER A 88 -12.25 8.40 0.06
C SER A 88 -11.39 8.63 1.30
N SER A 89 -10.73 9.75 1.30
CA SER A 89 -9.76 10.17 2.30
C SER A 89 -10.35 10.50 3.67
N GLY A 90 -11.63 10.83 3.71
CA GLY A 90 -12.32 11.20 4.95
C GLY A 90 -12.75 10.03 5.84
N LEU A 91 -12.57 8.79 5.37
CA LEU A 91 -13.03 7.61 6.10
C LEU A 91 -11.87 6.91 6.83
N PHE A 92 -11.55 7.36 8.02
CA PHE A 92 -10.65 6.67 8.96
C PHE A 92 -11.06 5.21 9.20
N SER A 93 -12.36 4.90 9.15
CA SER A 93 -12.89 3.55 9.34
C SER A 93 -12.35 2.54 8.30
N THR A 94 -11.99 2.99 7.10
CA THR A 94 -11.40 2.11 6.08
C THR A 94 -9.92 1.83 6.34
N LEU A 95 -9.22 2.70 7.05
CA LEU A 95 -7.84 2.45 7.51
C LEU A 95 -7.82 1.38 8.60
N HIS A 96 -8.75 1.45 9.54
CA HIS A 96 -8.83 0.49 10.64
C HIS A 96 -9.18 -0.94 10.19
N ARG A 97 -9.90 -1.09 9.07
CA ARG A 97 -10.30 -2.40 8.53
C ARG A 97 -9.33 -2.96 7.49
N ALA A 98 -8.40 -2.16 7.02
CA ALA A 98 -7.42 -2.60 6.04
C ALA A 98 -6.24 -3.28 6.76
N ASN A 99 -5.84 -4.46 6.29
CA ASN A 99 -4.63 -5.14 6.75
C ASN A 99 -3.53 -5.15 5.70
N CYS A 100 -3.80 -4.57 4.52
CA CYS A 100 -2.81 -4.42 3.47
C CYS A 100 -3.08 -3.20 2.58
N LEU A 101 -2.05 -2.82 1.82
CA LEU A 101 -2.17 -1.92 0.67
C LEU A 101 -2.03 -2.76 -0.60
N ALA A 102 -3.11 -2.91 -1.36
CA ALA A 102 -3.10 -3.54 -2.67
C ALA A 102 -2.49 -2.59 -3.70
N ILE A 103 -1.57 -3.07 -4.52
CA ILE A 103 -0.80 -2.25 -5.45
C ILE A 103 -1.28 -2.52 -6.87
N LEU A 104 -1.91 -1.51 -7.48
CA LEU A 104 -2.13 -1.52 -8.92
C LEU A 104 -0.89 -0.91 -9.59
N PRO A 105 -0.22 -1.67 -10.48
CA PRO A 105 1.04 -1.22 -11.07
C PRO A 105 0.85 0.00 -11.99
N GLU A 106 1.93 0.72 -12.23
CA GLU A 106 2.02 1.70 -13.30
C GLU A 106 1.93 1.00 -14.66
N ASP A 107 1.58 1.78 -15.69
CA ASP A 107 1.64 1.39 -17.11
C ASP A 107 1.01 0.01 -17.44
N THR A 108 -0.12 -0.29 -16.79
CA THR A 108 -0.87 -1.50 -17.13
C THR A 108 -1.70 -1.28 -18.39
N ASP A 109 -1.55 -2.16 -19.38
CA ASP A 109 -2.35 -2.17 -20.60
C ASP A 109 -3.80 -2.61 -20.33
N GLN A 110 -4.03 -3.25 -19.19
CA GLN A 110 -5.36 -3.71 -18.77
C GLN A 110 -6.06 -2.67 -17.90
N ASN A 111 -7.11 -2.05 -18.43
CA ASN A 111 -7.96 -1.14 -17.68
C ASN A 111 -9.44 -1.32 -18.11
N PRO A 112 -10.28 -1.91 -17.25
CA PRO A 112 -10.05 -2.24 -15.84
C PRO A 112 -9.05 -3.39 -15.63
N VAL A 113 -8.36 -3.37 -14.50
CA VAL A 113 -7.59 -4.53 -14.04
C VAL A 113 -8.58 -5.63 -13.68
N PRO A 114 -8.53 -6.80 -14.35
CA PRO A 114 -9.55 -7.83 -14.20
C PRO A 114 -9.57 -8.50 -12.83
N ASP A 115 -10.74 -9.00 -12.46
CA ASP A 115 -10.88 -9.98 -11.38
C ASP A 115 -9.91 -11.15 -11.55
N GLY A 116 -9.37 -11.66 -10.46
CA GLY A 116 -8.42 -12.78 -10.46
C GLY A 116 -6.97 -12.42 -10.80
N THR A 117 -6.68 -11.19 -11.23
CA THR A 117 -5.30 -10.72 -11.49
C THR A 117 -4.45 -10.83 -10.24
N LEU A 118 -3.25 -11.40 -10.35
CA LEU A 118 -2.27 -11.41 -9.27
C LEU A 118 -1.63 -10.03 -9.15
N ILE A 119 -1.82 -9.41 -7.99
CA ILE A 119 -1.24 -8.10 -7.64
C ILE A 119 -0.43 -8.18 -6.37
N ASP A 120 0.52 -7.27 -6.22
CA ASP A 120 1.30 -7.14 -5.00
C ASP A 120 0.47 -6.48 -3.88
N CYS A 121 0.61 -7.00 -2.68
CA CYS A 121 -0.01 -6.49 -1.47
C CYS A 121 1.04 -6.23 -0.40
N LEU A 122 1.14 -4.99 0.05
CA LEU A 122 2.00 -4.57 1.16
C LEU A 122 1.27 -4.88 2.47
N LEU A 123 1.82 -5.73 3.30
CA LEU A 123 1.19 -6.12 4.56
C LEU A 123 1.40 -5.05 5.63
N LEU A 124 0.33 -4.66 6.33
CA LEU A 124 0.38 -3.61 7.36
C LEU A 124 0.53 -4.17 8.78
N ASP A 125 -0.01 -5.36 9.02
CA ASP A 125 -0.09 -5.96 10.36
C ASP A 125 0.98 -7.04 10.61
N VAL A 126 2.00 -7.09 9.77
CA VAL A 126 3.10 -8.06 9.85
C VAL A 126 4.41 -7.34 10.06
N GLU A 127 5.23 -7.84 10.98
CA GLU A 127 6.56 -7.28 11.24
C GLU A 127 7.51 -7.50 10.06
N GLU A 128 8.44 -6.57 9.89
CA GLU A 128 9.47 -6.65 8.86
C GLU A 128 10.42 -7.81 9.12
N GLY A 129 10.77 -8.51 8.06
CA GLY A 129 11.63 -9.69 8.14
C GLY A 129 10.90 -10.98 8.50
N THR A 130 9.57 -10.93 8.69
CA THR A 130 8.77 -12.16 8.83
C THR A 130 8.82 -12.97 7.54
N VAL A 131 9.11 -14.27 7.68
CA VAL A 131 9.00 -15.23 6.58
C VAL A 131 7.53 -15.68 6.47
N LEU A 132 6.93 -15.50 5.30
CA LEU A 132 5.52 -15.76 5.02
C LEU A 132 5.33 -17.09 4.28
#